data_9a4b1366f7fdd472cf8a6769c8dde72f
#
_entry.id   9a4b1366f7fdd472cf8a6769c8dde72f
#
_cell.length_a   1.000
_cell.length_b   1.000
_cell.length_c   1.000
_cell.angle_alpha   90.00
_cell.angle_beta   90.00
_cell.angle_gamma   90.00
#
_symmetry.space_group_name_H-M   'P 1'
#
loop_
_entity.id
_entity.type
_entity.pdbx_description
1 polymer ?
#
loop_
_entity_poly.entity_id
_entity_poly.type
_entity_poly.pdbx_seq_one_letter_code
_entity_poly.pdbx_strand_id
1 'polypeptide(L)'
;MEATSDEIKRYEELQVFALDFARTGKTQDLKAMLQSGMPVNLCDHKGNSLIMLASYNGNFETTVMLVDFGAEVDKKNDRGQTPLAGVCFKGYIDIVKVLVKAGANIYENNGMGTTPIMFA
;
A
#
# COMPACT_ATOMS: atom_id res chain seq x y z
N MET A 1 -16.69 4.98 -24.34
CA MET A 1 -17.90 5.53 -23.68
C MET A 1 -17.45 6.37 -22.48
N GLU A 2 -17.90 7.59 -22.41
CA GLU A 2 -17.55 8.46 -21.32
C GLU A 2 -18.41 8.18 -20.09
N ALA A 3 -17.80 8.22 -18.90
CA ALA A 3 -18.52 8.07 -17.65
C ALA A 3 -19.34 9.32 -17.36
N THR A 4 -20.49 9.15 -16.75
CA THR A 4 -21.33 10.28 -16.29
C THR A 4 -20.68 10.94 -15.06
N SER A 5 -21.11 12.16 -14.72
CA SER A 5 -20.65 12.85 -13.51
C SER A 5 -20.95 12.03 -12.25
N ASP A 6 -22.10 11.37 -12.20
CA ASP A 6 -22.49 10.53 -11.06
C ASP A 6 -21.61 9.27 -10.95
N GLU A 7 -21.24 8.67 -12.08
CA GLU A 7 -20.36 7.51 -12.10
C GLU A 7 -18.97 7.87 -11.64
N ILE A 8 -18.44 9.03 -12.09
CA ILE A 8 -17.13 9.52 -11.67
C ILE A 8 -17.12 9.78 -10.17
N LYS A 9 -18.13 10.45 -9.65
CA LYS A 9 -18.26 10.74 -8.22
C LYS A 9 -18.32 9.46 -7.40
N ARG A 10 -19.08 8.46 -7.86
CA ARG A 10 -19.17 7.16 -7.19
C ARG A 10 -17.82 6.46 -7.15
N TYR A 11 -17.09 6.50 -8.25
CA TYR A 11 -15.77 5.90 -8.33
C TYR A 11 -14.80 6.57 -7.35
N GLU A 12 -14.84 7.90 -7.24
CA GLU A 12 -14.02 8.64 -6.28
C GLU A 12 -14.36 8.26 -4.84
N GLU A 13 -15.64 8.10 -4.52
CA GLU A 13 -16.07 7.65 -3.19
C GLU A 13 -15.55 6.25 -2.88
N LEU A 14 -15.60 5.33 -3.85
CA LEU A 14 -15.09 3.97 -3.67
C LEU A 14 -13.60 3.96 -3.45
N GLN A 15 -12.84 4.84 -4.11
CA GLN A 15 -11.41 4.97 -3.88
C GLN A 15 -11.11 5.39 -2.44
N VAL A 16 -11.87 6.32 -1.90
CA VAL A 16 -11.71 6.76 -0.50
C VAL A 16 -11.94 5.59 0.46
N PHE A 17 -12.97 4.77 0.20
CA PHE A 17 -13.23 3.58 1.01
C PHE A 17 -12.08 2.58 0.92
N ALA A 18 -11.56 2.34 -0.29
CA ALA A 18 -10.45 1.40 -0.48
C ALA A 18 -9.21 1.84 0.32
N LEU A 19 -8.87 3.12 0.25
CA LEU A 19 -7.73 3.67 0.99
C LEU A 19 -7.94 3.54 2.50
N ASP A 20 -9.15 3.81 2.97
CA ASP A 20 -9.48 3.68 4.39
C ASP A 20 -9.41 2.23 4.86
N PHE A 21 -9.92 1.29 4.06
CA PHE A 21 -9.85 -0.14 4.39
C PHE A 21 -8.40 -0.61 4.51
N ALA A 22 -7.52 -0.13 3.64
CA ALA A 22 -6.09 -0.46 3.73
C ALA A 22 -5.49 0.08 5.03
N ARG A 23 -5.82 1.32 5.38
CA ARG A 23 -5.30 1.97 6.59
C ARG A 23 -5.80 1.30 7.86
N THR A 24 -7.05 0.84 7.89
CA THR A 24 -7.69 0.28 9.08
C THR A 24 -7.67 -1.24 9.15
N GLY A 25 -7.09 -1.89 8.14
CA GLY A 25 -6.95 -3.36 8.15
C GLY A 25 -8.22 -4.13 7.83
N LYS A 26 -9.14 -3.54 7.09
CA LYS A 26 -10.37 -4.20 6.63
C LYS A 26 -10.08 -5.09 5.43
N THR A 27 -9.38 -6.21 5.66
CA THR A 27 -8.84 -7.06 4.61
C THR A 27 -9.91 -7.60 3.68
N GLN A 28 -10.99 -8.15 4.20
CA GLN A 28 -12.02 -8.76 3.37
C GLN A 28 -12.79 -7.72 2.54
N ASP A 29 -13.08 -6.57 3.13
CA ASP A 29 -13.76 -5.48 2.43
C ASP A 29 -12.89 -4.96 1.27
N LEU A 30 -11.60 -4.75 1.52
CA LEU A 30 -10.67 -4.32 0.49
C LEU A 30 -10.52 -5.38 -0.60
N LYS A 31 -10.40 -6.65 -0.21
CA LYS A 31 -10.28 -7.76 -1.15
C LYS A 31 -11.47 -7.79 -2.11
N ALA A 32 -12.67 -7.62 -1.59
CA ALA A 32 -13.89 -7.58 -2.41
C ALA A 32 -13.82 -6.45 -3.44
N MET A 33 -13.32 -5.28 -3.06
CA MET A 33 -13.15 -4.16 -3.99
C MET A 33 -12.14 -4.47 -5.09
N LEU A 34 -11.01 -5.09 -4.74
CA LEU A 34 -9.99 -5.49 -5.71
C LEU A 34 -10.53 -6.53 -6.69
N GLN A 35 -11.31 -7.48 -6.19
CA GLN A 35 -11.96 -8.50 -7.02
C GLN A 35 -12.97 -7.89 -7.98
N SER A 36 -13.54 -6.75 -7.61
CA SER A 36 -14.49 -6.01 -8.45
C SER A 36 -13.83 -5.05 -9.44
N GLY A 37 -12.49 -5.00 -9.46
CA GLY A 37 -11.74 -4.21 -10.44
C GLY A 37 -11.06 -2.96 -9.90
N MET A 38 -11.09 -2.71 -8.59
CA MET A 38 -10.33 -1.60 -8.02
C MET A 38 -8.84 -1.82 -8.24
N PRO A 39 -8.09 -0.81 -8.73
CA PRO A 39 -6.64 -0.97 -8.96
C PRO A 39 -5.87 -1.26 -7.67
N VAL A 40 -5.03 -2.30 -7.69
CA VAL A 40 -4.25 -2.69 -6.51
C VAL A 40 -3.21 -1.64 -6.12
N ASN A 41 -2.75 -0.84 -7.10
CA ASN A 41 -1.75 0.20 -6.87
C ASN A 41 -2.37 1.60 -6.70
N LEU A 42 -3.63 1.65 -6.33
CA LEU A 42 -4.30 2.91 -6.00
C LEU A 42 -3.54 3.68 -4.93
N CYS A 43 -3.40 4.99 -5.11
CA CYS A 43 -2.70 5.87 -4.18
C CYS A 43 -3.61 6.98 -3.67
N ASP A 44 -3.31 7.49 -2.47
CA ASP A 44 -3.96 8.69 -1.97
C ASP A 44 -3.30 9.95 -2.59
N HIS A 45 -3.73 11.14 -2.17
CA HIS A 45 -3.23 12.39 -2.70
C HIS A 45 -1.76 12.68 -2.33
N LYS A 46 -1.17 11.91 -1.43
CA LYS A 46 0.25 12.00 -1.07
C LYS A 46 1.09 10.91 -1.73
N GLY A 47 0.48 10.14 -2.63
CA GLY A 47 1.15 9.04 -3.31
C GLY A 47 1.30 7.79 -2.47
N ASN A 48 0.64 7.70 -1.31
CA ASN A 48 0.69 6.49 -0.48
C ASN A 48 -0.21 5.42 -1.09
N SER A 49 0.40 4.30 -1.49
CA SER A 49 -0.33 3.16 -2.08
C SER A 49 -1.11 2.40 -1.02
N LEU A 50 -2.01 1.52 -1.48
CA LEU A 50 -2.74 0.63 -0.57
C LEU A 50 -1.79 -0.18 0.30
N ILE A 51 -0.72 -0.75 -0.31
CA ILE A 51 0.23 -1.56 0.45
C ILE A 51 1.05 -0.71 1.44
N MET A 52 1.36 0.53 1.08
CA MET A 52 2.03 1.43 2.01
C MET A 52 1.14 1.73 3.22
N LEU A 53 -0.12 2.05 2.99
CA LEU A 53 -1.07 2.34 4.07
C LEU A 53 -1.27 1.12 4.98
N ALA A 54 -1.46 -0.06 4.39
CA ALA A 54 -1.65 -1.29 5.15
C ALA A 54 -0.40 -1.64 5.96
N SER A 55 0.77 -1.64 5.34
CA SER A 55 2.02 -2.04 6.00
C SER A 55 2.44 -1.05 7.07
N TYR A 56 2.36 0.24 6.80
CA TYR A 56 2.76 1.27 7.76
C TYR A 56 1.90 1.25 9.02
N ASN A 57 0.65 0.82 8.91
CA ASN A 57 -0.27 0.72 10.05
C ASN A 57 -0.27 -0.66 10.71
N GLY A 58 0.65 -1.54 10.33
CA GLY A 58 0.81 -2.83 10.97
C GLY A 58 -0.23 -3.87 10.58
N ASN A 59 -0.92 -3.67 9.46
CA ASN A 59 -1.99 -4.56 9.00
C ASN A 59 -1.41 -5.73 8.21
N PHE A 60 -0.94 -6.74 8.92
CA PHE A 60 -0.24 -7.89 8.34
C PHE A 60 -1.08 -8.62 7.28
N GLU A 61 -2.29 -9.03 7.63
CA GLU A 61 -3.15 -9.79 6.71
C GLU A 61 -3.49 -9.00 5.46
N THR A 62 -3.75 -7.70 5.62
CA THR A 62 -4.05 -6.82 4.49
C THR A 62 -2.83 -6.69 3.58
N THR A 63 -1.64 -6.57 4.16
CA THR A 63 -0.38 -6.49 3.40
C THR A 63 -0.16 -7.77 2.60
N VAL A 64 -0.34 -8.94 3.21
CA VAL A 64 -0.21 -10.24 2.52
C VAL A 64 -1.21 -10.32 1.37
N MET A 65 -2.44 -9.96 1.61
CA MET A 65 -3.49 -9.98 0.57
C MET A 65 -3.12 -9.08 -0.61
N LEU A 66 -2.60 -7.87 -0.34
CA LEU A 66 -2.19 -6.94 -1.40
C LEU A 66 -1.02 -7.49 -2.21
N VAL A 67 -0.05 -8.13 -1.56
CA VAL A 67 1.07 -8.80 -2.25
C VAL A 67 0.51 -9.88 -3.18
N ASP A 68 -0.44 -10.68 -2.71
CA ASP A 68 -1.06 -11.75 -3.51
C ASP A 68 -1.80 -11.18 -4.73
N PHE A 69 -2.32 -9.97 -4.65
CA PHE A 69 -2.96 -9.28 -5.77
C PHE A 69 -1.98 -8.58 -6.70
N GLY A 70 -0.67 -8.70 -6.45
CA GLY A 70 0.35 -8.14 -7.32
C GLY A 70 0.71 -6.68 -7.05
N ALA A 71 0.51 -6.19 -5.84
CA ALA A 71 0.89 -4.82 -5.47
C ALA A 71 2.38 -4.55 -5.73
N GLU A 72 2.69 -3.35 -6.21
CA GLU A 72 4.07 -2.90 -6.37
C GLU A 72 4.68 -2.61 -5.01
N VAL A 73 5.55 -3.52 -4.53
CA VAL A 73 6.09 -3.45 -3.17
C VAL A 73 7.09 -2.32 -2.96
N ASP A 74 7.68 -1.80 -4.03
CA ASP A 74 8.67 -0.71 -3.96
C ASP A 74 8.12 0.65 -4.42
N LYS A 75 6.81 0.78 -4.58
CA LYS A 75 6.22 2.02 -5.04
C LYS A 75 6.42 3.12 -4.00
N LYS A 76 7.10 4.19 -4.40
CA LYS A 76 7.38 5.35 -3.54
C LYS A 76 6.18 6.29 -3.47
N ASN A 77 6.01 6.92 -2.32
CA ASN A 77 5.09 8.03 -2.20
C ASN A 77 5.74 9.33 -2.67
N ASP A 78 5.05 10.46 -2.55
CA ASP A 78 5.53 11.78 -2.99
C ASP A 78 6.80 12.24 -2.24
N ARG A 79 7.06 11.66 -1.06
CA ARG A 79 8.27 11.92 -0.28
C ARG A 79 9.43 10.99 -0.64
N GLY A 80 9.25 10.11 -1.60
CA GLY A 80 10.28 9.14 -1.98
C GLY A 80 10.43 7.97 -1.02
N GLN A 81 9.44 7.74 -0.17
CA GLN A 81 9.46 6.64 0.81
C GLN A 81 8.85 5.38 0.24
N THR A 82 9.43 4.22 0.58
CA THR A 82 8.91 2.91 0.18
C THR A 82 8.16 2.26 1.35
N PRO A 83 7.29 1.27 1.07
CA PRO A 83 6.65 0.50 2.14
C PRO A 83 7.66 -0.13 3.10
N LEU A 84 8.75 -0.69 2.58
CA LEU A 84 9.77 -1.33 3.42
C LEU A 84 10.42 -0.34 4.39
N ALA A 85 10.73 0.88 3.92
CA ALA A 85 11.30 1.92 4.78
C ALA A 85 10.37 2.22 5.96
N GLY A 86 9.07 2.35 5.68
CA GLY A 86 8.08 2.63 6.72
C GLY A 86 7.98 1.53 7.76
N VAL A 87 7.92 0.27 7.34
CA VAL A 87 7.77 -0.84 8.29
C VAL A 87 9.06 -1.09 9.08
N CYS A 88 10.23 -0.84 8.50
CA CYS A 88 11.49 -0.90 9.22
C CYS A 88 11.53 0.16 10.31
N PHE A 89 11.12 1.38 9.98
CA PHE A 89 11.01 2.47 10.95
C PHE A 89 10.06 2.12 12.09
N LYS A 90 8.91 1.51 11.78
CA LYS A 90 7.90 1.12 12.77
C LYS A 90 8.27 -0.14 13.55
N GLY A 91 9.21 -0.93 13.05
CA GLY A 91 9.63 -2.16 13.72
C GLY A 91 8.68 -3.34 13.53
N TYR A 92 7.87 -3.34 12.47
CA TYR A 92 6.96 -4.44 12.17
C TYR A 92 7.68 -5.57 11.43
N ILE A 93 8.42 -6.39 12.19
CA ILE A 93 9.32 -7.41 11.63
C ILE A 93 8.60 -8.42 10.72
N ASP A 94 7.41 -8.86 11.10
CA ASP A 94 6.63 -9.81 10.29
C ASP A 94 6.31 -9.23 8.91
N ILE A 95 5.96 -7.94 8.86
CA ILE A 95 5.66 -7.27 7.61
C ILE A 95 6.93 -7.04 6.80
N VAL A 96 8.05 -6.72 7.46
CA VAL A 96 9.36 -6.64 6.80
C VAL A 96 9.63 -7.94 6.03
N LYS A 97 9.44 -9.08 6.68
CA LYS A 97 9.65 -10.40 6.05
C LYS A 97 8.74 -10.61 4.84
N VAL A 98 7.48 -10.22 4.94
CA VAL A 98 6.53 -10.32 3.82
C VAL A 98 7.01 -9.51 2.62
N LEU A 99 7.39 -8.25 2.85
CA LEU A 99 7.82 -7.37 1.77
C LEU A 99 9.13 -7.83 1.14
N VAL A 100 10.11 -8.25 1.94
CA VAL A 100 11.39 -8.76 1.43
C VAL A 100 11.16 -10.02 0.61
N LYS A 101 10.34 -10.93 1.08
CA LYS A 101 10.01 -12.17 0.37
C LYS A 101 9.29 -11.87 -0.97
N ALA A 102 8.51 -10.79 -1.01
CA ALA A 102 7.81 -10.35 -2.21
C ALA A 102 8.72 -9.61 -3.19
N GLY A 103 10.00 -9.43 -2.87
CA GLY A 103 10.98 -8.81 -3.75
C GLY A 103 11.26 -7.33 -3.49
N ALA A 104 10.88 -6.80 -2.33
CA ALA A 104 11.20 -5.41 -1.99
C ALA A 104 12.70 -5.17 -2.01
N ASN A 105 13.11 -4.03 -2.56
CA ASN A 105 14.52 -3.68 -2.69
C ASN A 105 15.04 -3.15 -1.34
N ILE A 106 15.90 -3.92 -0.68
CA ILE A 106 16.45 -3.57 0.63
C ILE A 106 17.51 -2.47 0.55
N TYR A 107 17.98 -2.14 -0.64
CA TYR A 107 18.96 -1.09 -0.89
C TYR A 107 18.34 0.23 -1.34
N GLU A 108 16.99 0.25 -1.47
CA GLU A 108 16.30 1.46 -1.93
C GLU A 108 16.40 2.56 -0.89
N ASN A 109 16.82 3.75 -1.33
CA ASN A 109 16.89 4.94 -0.49
C ASN A 109 15.48 5.41 -0.15
N ASN A 110 15.24 5.76 1.13
CA ASN A 110 13.93 6.20 1.61
C ASN A 110 13.66 7.70 1.44
N GLY A 111 14.47 8.40 0.63
CA GLY A 111 14.34 9.84 0.42
C GLY A 111 15.09 10.68 1.46
N MET A 112 15.71 10.05 2.46
CA MET A 112 16.45 10.74 3.52
C MET A 112 17.95 10.37 3.53
N GLY A 113 18.42 9.73 2.47
CA GLY A 113 19.81 9.31 2.35
C GLY A 113 20.16 8.01 3.06
N THR A 114 19.18 7.33 3.64
CA THR A 114 19.37 6.04 4.32
C THR A 114 18.60 4.94 3.60
N THR A 115 19.04 3.69 3.78
CA THR A 115 18.31 2.54 3.26
C THR A 115 17.31 2.01 4.28
N PRO A 116 16.24 1.32 3.87
CA PRO A 116 15.25 0.77 4.81
C PRO A 116 15.85 -0.12 5.89
N ILE A 117 16.83 -0.93 5.51
CA ILE A 117 17.43 -1.91 6.42
C ILE A 117 18.20 -1.25 7.58
N MET A 118 18.56 0.01 7.46
CA MET A 118 19.25 0.74 8.51
C MET A 118 18.36 1.04 9.72
N PHE A 119 17.04 0.89 9.56
CA PHE A 119 16.06 1.05 10.64
C PHE A 119 15.69 -0.26 11.33
N ALA A 120 16.06 -1.37 10.75
CA ALA A 120 15.79 -2.68 11.33
C ALA A 120 16.84 -3.06 12.35
#